data_a8b9ea9ff40ee7e88a7663e8ab98be80
#
_entry.id   a8b9ea9ff40ee7e88a7663e8ab98be80
#
_cell.length_a   1.000
_cell.length_b   1.000
_cell.length_c   1.000
_cell.angle_alpha   90.00
_cell.angle_beta   90.00
_cell.angle_gamma   90.00
#
_symmetry.space_group_name_H-M   'P 1'
#
loop_
_entity.id
_entity.type
_entity.pdbx_description
1 polymer ?
#
loop_
_entity_poly.entity_id
_entity_poly.type
_entity_poly.pdbx_seq_one_letter_code
_entity_poly.pdbx_strand_id
1 'polypeptide(L)'
;MARNLALTLLLLTTSAFAAKKASAKVVNKSSWDIHHLYLSSVDVDEWGPDQLGRHVLQSGGTFTLTGIPCDDYDVKVVDEDGDECIIEAVDLCRDNSYWKITDKDLLECEGYE
;
A
#
# COMPACT_ATOMS: atom_id res chain seq x y z
N MET A 1 6.30 54.78 -16.89
CA MET A 1 6.11 54.33 -16.63
C MET A 1 5.87 53.22 -16.23
N ALA A 2 5.67 52.85 -15.93
CA ALA A 2 5.60 51.96 -15.50
C ALA A 2 5.20 50.90 -15.34
N ARG A 3 5.06 50.51 -15.22
CA ARG A 3 4.71 49.70 -14.97
C ARG A 3 4.61 48.60 -14.64
N ASN A 4 4.45 48.11 -14.35
CA ASN A 4 4.36 47.29 -13.97
C ASN A 4 4.09 46.26 -13.76
N LEU A 5 3.90 45.70 -13.53
CA LEU A 5 3.71 44.89 -13.23
C LEU A 5 3.54 43.87 -12.87
N ALA A 6 3.34 43.42 -12.58
CA ALA A 6 3.18 42.54 -12.22
C ALA A 6 3.02 41.52 -11.95
N LEU A 7 2.95 41.11 -11.67
CA LEU A 7 2.83 40.30 -11.30
C LEU A 7 2.52 39.28 -11.14
N THR A 8 2.31 38.83 -10.99
CA THR A 8 2.09 37.99 -10.73
C THR A 8 1.95 37.03 -10.31
N LEU A 9 1.84 36.80 -9.91
CA LEU A 9 1.78 35.99 -9.36
C LEU A 9 1.48 34.93 -9.22
N LEU A 10 1.34 34.52 -9.17
CA LEU A 10 1.09 33.68 -8.93
C LEU A 10 0.92 32.75 -8.53
N LEU A 11 0.82 32.47 -8.19
CA LEU A 11 0.71 31.79 -7.67
C LEU A 11 0.58 30.77 -7.45
N LEU A 12 0.77 30.40 -7.32
CA LEU A 12 0.72 29.63 -7.07
C LEU A 12 0.54 28.77 -6.57
N THR A 13 0.61 28.51 -6.27
CA THR A 13 0.30 27.92 -5.44
C THR A 13 -0.30 26.79 -5.36
N THR A 14 -0.61 26.44 -5.51
CA THR A 14 -1.12 25.53 -5.55
C THR A 14 -0.80 24.30 -5.07
N SER A 15 0.06 23.86 -4.99
CA SER A 15 0.54 22.71 -4.46
C SER A 15 -0.04 22.22 -3.23
N ALA A 16 -0.84 22.95 -2.66
CA ALA A 16 -1.49 22.58 -1.43
C ALA A 16 -2.23 21.25 -1.51
N PHE A 17 -2.36 20.68 -2.68
CA PHE A 17 -3.14 19.47 -2.85
C PHE A 17 -2.31 18.22 -3.09
N ALA A 18 -1.07 18.25 -2.68
CA ALA A 18 -0.30 17.03 -2.70
C ALA A 18 -1.01 15.98 -1.86
N ALA A 19 -1.14 14.78 -2.39
CA ALA A 19 -1.80 13.71 -1.66
C ALA A 19 -1.09 13.43 -0.35
N LYS A 20 -1.84 13.23 0.71
CA LYS A 20 -1.30 12.84 1.98
C LYS A 20 -0.69 11.45 1.83
N LYS A 21 0.49 11.26 2.37
CA LYS A 21 1.16 9.97 2.35
C LYS A 21 1.00 9.29 3.69
N ALA A 22 0.90 7.97 3.63
CA ALA A 22 0.73 7.16 4.82
C ALA A 22 1.91 6.23 5.00
N SER A 23 2.04 5.75 6.21
CA SER A 23 2.97 4.70 6.57
C SER A 23 2.17 3.58 7.20
N ALA A 24 2.41 2.35 6.77
CA ALA A 24 1.66 1.21 7.26
C ALA A 24 2.61 0.06 7.58
N LYS A 25 2.37 -0.59 8.70
CA LYS A 25 3.11 -1.79 9.07
C LYS A 25 2.32 -3.02 8.68
N VAL A 26 2.94 -3.85 7.87
CA VAL A 26 2.36 -5.13 7.45
C VAL A 26 3.01 -6.21 8.29
N VAL A 27 2.23 -6.92 9.06
CA VAL A 27 2.72 -7.97 9.95
C VAL A 27 2.27 -9.32 9.44
N ASN A 28 3.23 -10.18 9.15
CA ASN A 28 2.91 -11.52 8.69
C ASN A 28 2.68 -12.44 9.90
N LYS A 29 1.42 -12.60 10.27
CA LYS A 29 1.03 -13.52 11.34
C LYS A 29 0.69 -14.90 10.82
N SER A 30 0.91 -15.13 9.52
CA SER A 30 0.63 -16.44 8.93
C SER A 30 1.79 -17.40 9.15
N SER A 31 1.56 -18.66 8.83
CA SER A 31 2.58 -19.70 8.92
C SER A 31 3.46 -19.75 7.67
N TRP A 32 3.18 -18.92 6.67
CA TRP A 32 3.91 -18.90 5.40
C TRP A 32 4.70 -17.61 5.25
N ASP A 33 5.85 -17.71 4.59
CA ASP A 33 6.59 -16.53 4.19
C ASP A 33 5.86 -15.87 3.01
N ILE A 34 5.89 -14.55 2.94
CA ILE A 34 5.29 -13.79 1.86
C ILE A 34 6.43 -13.29 0.97
N HIS A 35 6.36 -13.62 -0.30
CA HIS A 35 7.42 -13.30 -1.25
C HIS A 35 7.13 -12.04 -2.06
N HIS A 36 5.86 -11.73 -2.31
CA HIS A 36 5.48 -10.56 -3.09
C HIS A 36 4.26 -9.89 -2.47
N LEU A 37 4.21 -8.58 -2.59
CA LEU A 37 3.09 -7.79 -2.10
C LEU A 37 2.83 -6.65 -3.05
N TYR A 38 1.63 -6.62 -3.63
CA TYR A 38 1.23 -5.62 -4.61
C TYR A 38 0.03 -4.84 -4.09
N LEU A 39 0.00 -3.56 -4.39
CA LEU A 39 -1.12 -2.70 -4.05
C LEU A 39 -1.80 -2.23 -5.32
N SER A 40 -3.12 -2.13 -5.26
CA SER A 40 -3.91 -1.47 -6.29
C SER A 40 -4.95 -0.61 -5.60
N SER A 41 -4.97 0.68 -5.90
CA SER A 41 -6.05 1.53 -5.39
C SER A 41 -7.37 0.94 -5.86
N VAL A 42 -8.39 0.96 -5.01
CA VAL A 42 -9.68 0.35 -5.33
C VAL A 42 -10.32 0.92 -6.60
N ASP A 43 -9.89 2.11 -7.01
CA ASP A 43 -10.41 2.77 -8.22
C ASP A 43 -9.57 2.50 -9.47
N VAL A 44 -8.56 1.64 -9.39
CA VAL A 44 -7.61 1.38 -10.47
C VAL A 44 -7.53 -0.12 -10.71
N ASP A 45 -7.49 -0.52 -11.98
CA ASP A 45 -7.45 -1.94 -12.34
C ASP A 45 -6.05 -2.50 -12.55
N GLU A 46 -5.04 -1.82 -12.05
CA GLU A 46 -3.66 -2.26 -12.25
C GLU A 46 -2.95 -2.47 -10.93
N TRP A 47 -2.18 -3.54 -10.87
CA TRP A 47 -1.29 -3.78 -9.73
C TRP A 47 -0.05 -2.93 -9.89
N GLY A 48 0.36 -2.29 -8.80
CA GLY A 48 1.61 -1.56 -8.76
C GLY A 48 2.81 -2.50 -8.63
N PRO A 49 3.98 -1.95 -8.37
CA PRO A 49 5.19 -2.76 -8.22
C PRO A 49 5.13 -3.60 -6.95
N ASP A 50 5.98 -4.64 -6.91
CA ASP A 50 6.14 -5.45 -5.71
C ASP A 50 6.74 -4.60 -4.59
N GLN A 51 5.98 -4.39 -3.54
CA GLN A 51 6.39 -3.54 -2.43
C GLN A 51 7.53 -4.15 -1.61
N LEU A 52 7.67 -5.46 -1.65
CA LEU A 52 8.75 -6.14 -0.92
C LEU A 52 10.07 -6.09 -1.68
N GLY A 53 10.02 -5.94 -3.00
CA GLY A 53 11.22 -5.98 -3.82
C GLY A 53 11.94 -7.31 -3.63
N ARG A 54 13.14 -7.27 -3.06
CA ARG A 54 13.93 -8.47 -2.81
C ARG A 54 13.73 -9.04 -1.42
N HIS A 55 12.95 -8.36 -0.59
CA HIS A 55 12.71 -8.84 0.77
C HIS A 55 11.69 -9.96 0.77
N VAL A 56 11.87 -10.85 1.71
CA VAL A 56 10.86 -11.87 2.03
C VAL A 56 10.28 -11.46 3.38
N LEU A 57 8.97 -11.32 3.44
CA LEU A 57 8.28 -11.03 4.69
C LEU A 57 8.03 -12.37 5.38
N GLN A 58 8.97 -12.74 6.25
CA GLN A 58 8.95 -14.03 6.91
C GLN A 58 7.76 -14.13 7.87
N SER A 59 7.34 -15.36 8.10
CA SER A 59 6.35 -15.65 9.12
C SER A 59 6.81 -15.03 10.44
N GLY A 60 5.95 -14.22 11.06
CA GLY A 60 6.25 -13.46 12.26
C GLY A 60 6.93 -12.12 12.02
N GLY A 61 7.31 -11.82 10.79
CA GLY A 61 8.01 -10.58 10.47
C GLY A 61 7.10 -9.40 10.22
N THR A 62 7.70 -8.23 10.16
CA THR A 62 7.02 -6.97 9.90
C THR A 62 7.74 -6.22 8.80
N PHE A 63 6.97 -5.65 7.88
CA PHE A 63 7.50 -4.80 6.82
C PHE A 63 6.77 -3.46 6.86
N THR A 64 7.51 -2.38 6.77
CA THR A 64 6.92 -1.05 6.79
C THR A 64 6.80 -0.51 5.38
N LEU A 65 5.57 -0.25 4.95
CA LEU A 65 5.28 0.47 3.73
C LEU A 65 5.38 1.96 4.03
N THR A 66 6.12 2.70 3.23
CA THR A 66 6.28 4.14 3.44
C THR A 66 5.95 4.90 2.17
N GLY A 67 5.48 6.12 2.36
CA GLY A 67 5.26 7.03 1.24
C GLY A 67 4.16 6.62 0.28
N ILE A 68 3.23 5.77 0.71
CA ILE A 68 2.09 5.40 -0.13
C ILE A 68 1.01 6.46 -0.02
N PRO A 69 0.31 6.78 -1.12
CA PRO A 69 -0.82 7.70 -1.03
C PRO A 69 -1.89 7.15 -0.10
N CYS A 70 -2.54 8.05 0.64
CA CYS A 70 -3.60 7.69 1.57
C CYS A 70 -4.83 7.24 0.80
N ASP A 71 -5.18 5.97 0.90
CA ASP A 71 -6.30 5.39 0.13
C ASP A 71 -6.66 4.02 0.68
N ASP A 72 -7.75 3.48 0.17
CA ASP A 72 -8.08 2.08 0.33
C ASP A 72 -7.47 1.31 -0.84
N TYR A 73 -6.91 0.18 -0.54
CA TYR A 73 -6.22 -0.64 -1.54
C TYR A 73 -6.73 -2.07 -1.54
N ASP A 74 -6.74 -2.65 -2.73
CA ASP A 74 -6.74 -4.09 -2.82
C ASP A 74 -5.28 -4.52 -2.71
N VAL A 75 -5.03 -5.58 -1.96
CA VAL A 75 -3.68 -6.05 -1.71
C VAL A 75 -3.56 -7.48 -2.20
N LYS A 76 -2.58 -7.73 -3.05
CA LYS A 76 -2.28 -9.10 -3.48
C LYS A 76 -0.98 -9.54 -2.83
N VAL A 77 -1.06 -10.62 -2.09
CA VAL A 77 0.14 -11.25 -1.52
C VAL A 77 0.38 -12.57 -2.22
N VAL A 78 1.65 -12.91 -2.42
CA VAL A 78 2.06 -14.18 -3.00
C VAL A 78 2.95 -14.85 -1.98
N ASP A 79 2.58 -16.03 -1.54
CA ASP A 79 3.32 -16.75 -0.50
C ASP A 79 4.47 -17.58 -1.08
N GLU A 80 5.16 -18.29 -0.20
CA GLU A 80 6.34 -19.09 -0.57
C GLU A 80 6.02 -20.22 -1.53
N ASP A 81 4.78 -20.64 -1.60
CA ASP A 81 4.33 -21.71 -2.50
C ASP A 81 3.85 -21.14 -3.86
N GLY A 82 3.88 -19.82 -4.02
CA GLY A 82 3.40 -19.16 -5.23
C GLY A 82 1.90 -18.94 -5.26
N ASP A 83 1.21 -19.23 -4.16
CA ASP A 83 -0.23 -19.00 -4.07
C ASP A 83 -0.52 -17.52 -3.89
N GLU A 84 -1.51 -17.03 -4.62
CA GLU A 84 -1.92 -15.62 -4.58
C GLU A 84 -3.17 -15.45 -3.75
N CYS A 85 -3.17 -14.40 -2.95
CA CYS A 85 -4.34 -14.03 -2.16
C CYS A 85 -4.62 -12.55 -2.35
N ILE A 86 -5.85 -12.21 -2.73
CA ILE A 86 -6.27 -10.82 -2.88
C ILE A 86 -7.19 -10.48 -1.72
N ILE A 87 -6.79 -9.46 -0.96
CA ILE A 87 -7.56 -8.94 0.16
C ILE A 87 -8.05 -7.57 -0.23
N GLU A 88 -9.35 -7.38 -0.27
CA GLU A 88 -9.95 -6.17 -0.82
C GLU A 88 -10.15 -5.09 0.22
N ALA A 89 -10.05 -3.84 -0.24
CA ALA A 89 -10.44 -2.66 0.54
C ALA A 89 -9.70 -2.53 1.87
N VAL A 90 -8.40 -2.71 1.84
CA VAL A 90 -7.56 -2.51 3.03
C VAL A 90 -7.29 -1.01 3.18
N ASP A 91 -7.64 -0.45 4.33
CA ASP A 91 -7.41 0.96 4.62
C ASP A 91 -5.94 1.17 5.03
N LEU A 92 -5.19 1.82 4.17
CA LEU A 92 -3.78 2.14 4.42
C LEU A 92 -3.58 3.65 4.54
N CYS A 93 -4.60 4.35 5.02
CA CYS A 93 -4.59 5.80 5.08
C CYS A 93 -4.09 6.38 6.40
N ARG A 94 -4.13 5.62 7.47
CA ARG A 94 -3.77 6.14 8.78
C ARG A 94 -2.27 6.11 9.00
N ASP A 95 -1.73 7.13 9.63
CA ASP A 95 -0.34 7.12 10.05
C ASP A 95 -0.13 5.95 11.00
N ASN A 96 0.92 5.19 10.77
CA ASN A 96 1.22 4.00 11.57
C ASN A 96 0.12 2.95 11.53
N SER A 97 -0.62 2.88 10.45
CA SER A 97 -1.58 1.80 10.27
C SER A 97 -0.90 0.47 10.46
N TYR A 98 -1.64 -0.45 11.01
CA TYR A 98 -1.15 -1.77 11.34
C TYR A 98 -2.07 -2.79 10.69
N TRP A 99 -1.52 -3.58 9.79
CA TRP A 99 -2.30 -4.57 9.06
C TRP A 99 -1.67 -5.94 9.21
N LYS A 100 -2.48 -6.93 9.58
CA LYS A 100 -2.01 -8.28 9.79
C LYS A 100 -2.46 -9.20 8.68
N ILE A 101 -1.56 -10.06 8.24
CA ILE A 101 -1.89 -11.16 7.35
C ILE A 101 -1.90 -12.41 8.21
N THR A 102 -3.02 -13.12 8.22
CA THR A 102 -3.20 -14.30 9.10
C THR A 102 -3.36 -15.57 8.26
N ASP A 103 -3.21 -16.72 8.92
CA ASP A 103 -3.50 -18.01 8.29
C ASP A 103 -4.93 -18.03 7.74
N LYS A 104 -5.87 -17.46 8.49
CA LYS A 104 -7.26 -17.40 8.08
C LYS A 104 -7.42 -16.66 6.76
N ASP A 105 -6.76 -15.51 6.63
CA ASP A 105 -6.83 -14.73 5.40
C ASP A 105 -6.36 -15.55 4.20
N LEU A 106 -5.21 -16.20 4.33
CA LEU A 106 -4.61 -16.95 3.24
C LEU A 106 -5.41 -18.19 2.89
N LEU A 107 -5.91 -18.88 3.89
CA LEU A 107 -6.71 -20.09 3.65
C LEU A 107 -8.07 -19.75 3.03
N GLU A 108 -8.68 -18.65 3.42
CA GLU A 108 -9.94 -18.21 2.81
C GLU A 108 -9.78 -17.92 1.33
N CYS A 109 -8.64 -17.33 0.94
CA CYS A 109 -8.35 -17.07 -0.47
C CYS A 109 -8.30 -18.35 -1.30
N GLU A 110 -7.90 -19.44 -0.68
CA GLU A 110 -7.79 -20.72 -1.36
C GLU A 110 -9.08 -21.55 -1.24
N GLY A 111 -10.11 -20.98 -0.65
CA GLY A 111 -11.40 -21.65 -0.53
C GLY A 111 -11.57 -22.51 0.71
N TYR A 112 -10.64 -22.44 1.64
CA TYR A 112 -10.78 -23.13 2.92
C TYR A 112 -11.49 -22.23 3.94
N GLU A 113 -12.22 -22.82 4.82
CA GLU A 113 -12.96 -22.07 5.85
C GLU A 113 -12.58 -22.49 7.25
#